data_2cdf13d71ef2c0b9e4f63073f79e81a8
#
_entry.id   2cdf13d71ef2c0b9e4f63073f79e81a8
#
_cell.length_a   1.000
_cell.length_b   1.000
_cell.length_c   1.000
_cell.angle_alpha   90.00
_cell.angle_beta   90.00
_cell.angle_gamma   90.00
#
_symmetry.space_group_name_H-M   'P 1'
#
loop_
_entity.id
_entity.type
_entity.pdbx_description
1 polymer ?
#
loop_
_entity_poly.entity_id
_entity_poly.type
_entity_poly.pdbx_seq_one_letter_code
_entity_poly.pdbx_strand_id
1 'polypeptide(L)'
;SGNGYIVSQKIRGGSKALVEEVLKEDGWHEHNNGDFKFKEFDRDIDITYPNGSKHTHKQKVVCIWSRKYQLKEKSSRDALLSNIVAMAENPSKFKQSCHKGMKKYLDETVVDQTTGEENKSVKIKIGLNQQKIEKDEMLDGYYIIVTSETELSLSEIISRYRGLWRIEQSFRISKSELRGRPVFVRTSEHINAHFLICFITLTMLRMLEIR
;
A
#
# COMPACT_ATOMS: atom_id res chain seq x y z
N SER A 1 -26.97 -6.59 2.71
CA SER A 1 -26.88 -5.16 3.07
C SER A 1 -26.27 -4.43 1.89
N GLY A 2 -26.99 -3.44 1.32
CA GLY A 2 -26.62 -2.73 0.10
C GLY A 2 -25.58 -1.63 0.27
N ASN A 3 -24.54 -1.82 1.09
CA ASN A 3 -23.49 -0.83 1.26
C ASN A 3 -22.43 -1.00 0.17
N GLY A 4 -22.22 0.04 -0.64
CA GLY A 4 -21.12 0.12 -1.58
C GLY A 4 -19.78 0.38 -0.90
N TYR A 5 -18.69 0.17 -1.64
CA TYR A 5 -17.33 0.45 -1.18
C TYR A 5 -16.50 1.18 -2.24
N ILE A 6 -15.54 1.95 -1.78
CA ILE A 6 -14.46 2.53 -2.58
C ILE A 6 -13.17 2.33 -1.80
N VAL A 7 -12.25 1.55 -2.34
CA VAL A 7 -10.98 1.20 -1.66
C VAL A 7 -9.80 1.18 -2.62
N SER A 8 -8.59 1.36 -2.09
CA SER A 8 -7.39 1.11 -2.89
C SER A 8 -7.07 -0.38 -2.94
N GLN A 9 -6.60 -0.83 -4.09
CA GLN A 9 -6.09 -2.19 -4.28
C GLN A 9 -4.62 -2.14 -4.69
N LYS A 10 -3.81 -2.99 -4.07
CA LYS A 10 -2.40 -3.13 -4.44
C LYS A 10 -2.27 -3.80 -5.81
N ILE A 11 -1.45 -3.23 -6.69
CA ILE A 11 -1.10 -3.82 -7.99
C ILE A 11 0.01 -4.85 -7.80
N ARG A 12 1.05 -4.48 -7.06
CA ARG A 12 2.17 -5.37 -6.74
C ARG A 12 1.69 -6.54 -5.88
N GLY A 13 1.81 -7.76 -6.43
CA GLY A 13 1.25 -8.97 -5.83
C GLY A 13 -0.22 -9.22 -6.15
N GLY A 14 -0.83 -8.43 -7.03
CA GLY A 14 -2.14 -8.71 -7.61
C GLY A 14 -2.13 -9.86 -8.61
N SER A 15 -3.31 -10.22 -9.14
CA SER A 15 -3.41 -11.24 -10.18
C SER A 15 -2.66 -10.81 -11.44
N LYS A 16 -2.09 -11.80 -12.17
CA LYS A 16 -1.38 -11.54 -13.43
C LYS A 16 -2.27 -10.78 -14.43
N ALA A 17 -3.53 -11.20 -14.56
CA ALA A 17 -4.51 -10.54 -15.43
C ALA A 17 -4.72 -9.06 -15.08
N LEU A 18 -4.77 -8.70 -13.79
CA LEU A 18 -4.90 -7.31 -13.37
C LEU A 18 -3.67 -6.48 -13.75
N VAL A 19 -2.48 -7.02 -13.53
CA VAL A 19 -1.22 -6.34 -13.88
C VAL A 19 -1.11 -6.14 -15.39
N GLU A 20 -1.43 -7.16 -16.18
CA GLU A 20 -1.44 -7.08 -17.64
C GLU A 20 -2.44 -6.03 -18.13
N GLU A 21 -3.65 -5.99 -17.55
CA GLU A 21 -4.66 -5.01 -17.92
C GLU A 21 -4.23 -3.57 -17.60
N VAL A 22 -3.59 -3.36 -16.45
CA VAL A 22 -3.04 -2.05 -16.07
C VAL A 22 -1.93 -1.59 -17.01
N LEU A 23 -1.07 -2.50 -17.45
CA LEU A 23 0.08 -2.18 -18.29
C LEU A 23 -0.25 -2.06 -19.79
N LYS A 24 -1.45 -2.47 -20.23
CA LYS A 24 -1.88 -2.22 -21.61
C LYS A 24 -1.89 -0.74 -21.92
N GLU A 25 -1.38 -0.36 -23.08
CA GLU A 25 -1.29 1.03 -23.52
C GLU A 25 -2.64 1.65 -23.92
N ASP A 26 -3.60 0.83 -24.31
CA ASP A 26 -4.93 1.29 -24.73
C ASP A 26 -5.82 1.72 -23.56
N GLY A 27 -6.77 2.59 -23.84
CA GLY A 27 -7.79 3.05 -22.89
C GLY A 27 -7.29 4.07 -21.86
N TRP A 28 -6.07 4.57 -21.98
CA TRP A 28 -5.55 5.63 -21.13
C TRP A 28 -5.98 7.02 -21.60
N HIS A 29 -6.47 7.82 -20.67
CA HIS A 29 -6.77 9.23 -20.86
C HIS A 29 -5.69 10.06 -20.15
N GLU A 30 -5.00 10.91 -20.90
CA GLU A 30 -3.94 11.77 -20.36
C GLU A 30 -4.49 13.11 -19.93
N HIS A 31 -3.90 13.65 -18.87
CA HIS A 31 -4.18 14.97 -18.32
C HIS A 31 -2.89 15.66 -17.87
N ASN A 32 -2.87 17.01 -17.87
CA ASN A 32 -1.71 17.80 -17.46
C ASN A 32 -0.39 17.44 -18.19
N ASN A 33 -0.40 17.44 -19.52
CA ASN A 33 0.79 17.17 -20.36
C ASN A 33 1.48 15.83 -20.06
N GLY A 34 0.70 14.79 -19.71
CA GLY A 34 1.23 13.47 -19.42
C GLY A 34 1.72 13.25 -17.99
N ASP A 35 1.60 14.23 -17.10
CA ASP A 35 1.97 14.06 -15.68
C ASP A 35 0.95 13.21 -14.90
N PHE A 36 -0.22 13.03 -15.46
CA PHE A 36 -1.30 12.23 -14.88
C PHE A 36 -2.08 11.53 -16.00
N LYS A 37 -2.33 10.25 -15.84
CA LYS A 37 -3.21 9.49 -16.72
C LYS A 37 -4.09 8.54 -15.92
N PHE A 38 -5.25 8.26 -16.46
CA PHE A 38 -6.19 7.32 -15.85
C PHE A 38 -6.81 6.42 -16.90
N LYS A 39 -7.27 5.26 -16.45
CA LYS A 39 -7.99 4.26 -17.24
C LYS A 39 -9.02 3.61 -16.35
N GLU A 40 -10.20 3.37 -16.88
CA GLU A 40 -11.25 2.67 -16.15
C GLU A 40 -11.75 1.46 -16.93
N PHE A 41 -12.07 0.40 -16.21
CA PHE A 41 -12.71 -0.79 -16.76
C PHE A 41 -13.51 -1.53 -15.69
N ASP A 42 -14.49 -2.29 -16.14
CA ASP A 42 -15.28 -3.14 -15.27
C ASP A 42 -14.70 -4.56 -15.26
N ARG A 43 -14.84 -5.23 -14.13
CA ARG A 43 -14.52 -6.65 -13.99
C ARG A 43 -15.49 -7.34 -13.06
N ASP A 44 -15.60 -8.64 -13.22
CA ASP A 44 -16.31 -9.51 -12.30
C ASP A 44 -15.31 -10.12 -11.29
N ILE A 45 -15.71 -10.16 -10.03
CA ILE A 45 -14.95 -10.81 -8.96
C ILE A 45 -15.82 -11.84 -8.25
N ASP A 46 -15.26 -13.02 -8.00
CA ASP A 46 -15.91 -14.05 -7.23
C ASP A 46 -15.54 -13.94 -5.76
N ILE A 47 -16.55 -13.79 -4.92
CA ILE A 47 -16.37 -13.70 -3.46
C ILE A 47 -16.95 -14.97 -2.85
N THR A 48 -16.12 -15.70 -2.08
CA THR A 48 -16.57 -16.82 -1.28
C THR A 48 -16.96 -16.33 0.12
N TYR A 49 -18.21 -16.49 0.47
CA TYR A 49 -18.72 -16.11 1.79
C TYR A 49 -18.36 -17.16 2.87
N PRO A 50 -18.42 -16.81 4.17
CA PRO A 50 -18.09 -17.73 5.27
C PRO A 50 -18.94 -19.02 5.28
N ASN A 51 -20.14 -18.99 4.70
CA ASN A 51 -21.03 -20.14 4.54
C ASN A 51 -20.66 -21.03 3.33
N GLY A 52 -19.55 -20.72 2.61
CA GLY A 52 -19.09 -21.47 1.45
C GLY A 52 -19.77 -21.08 0.12
N SER A 53 -20.79 -20.24 0.13
CA SER A 53 -21.44 -19.78 -1.12
C SER A 53 -20.51 -18.84 -1.88
N LYS A 54 -20.52 -18.95 -3.22
CA LYS A 54 -19.77 -18.06 -4.13
C LYS A 54 -20.75 -17.16 -4.85
N HIS A 55 -20.43 -15.89 -4.89
CA HIS A 55 -21.19 -14.88 -5.62
C HIS A 55 -20.27 -14.03 -6.47
N THR A 56 -20.67 -13.82 -7.71
CA THR A 56 -19.96 -12.92 -8.64
C THR A 56 -20.47 -11.52 -8.46
N HIS A 57 -19.57 -10.57 -8.26
CA HIS A 57 -19.88 -9.16 -8.08
C HIS A 57 -19.20 -8.33 -9.15
N LYS A 58 -19.92 -7.39 -9.73
CA LYS A 58 -19.35 -6.39 -10.62
C LYS A 58 -18.56 -5.37 -9.83
N GLN A 59 -17.42 -4.98 -10.38
CA GLN A 59 -16.52 -4.02 -9.77
C GLN A 59 -15.94 -3.12 -10.85
N LYS A 60 -16.03 -1.81 -10.66
CA LYS A 60 -15.31 -0.85 -11.48
C LYS A 60 -13.90 -0.67 -10.92
N VAL A 61 -12.92 -0.69 -11.81
CA VAL A 61 -11.51 -0.49 -11.52
C VAL A 61 -11.06 0.81 -12.15
N VAL A 62 -10.52 1.71 -11.36
CA VAL A 62 -9.92 2.96 -11.80
C VAL A 62 -8.42 2.86 -11.60
N CYS A 63 -7.69 2.74 -12.70
CA CYS A 63 -6.23 2.78 -12.71
C CYS A 63 -5.77 4.21 -12.86
N ILE A 64 -4.84 4.62 -12.05
CA ILE A 64 -4.27 5.97 -12.08
C ILE A 64 -2.76 5.84 -12.13
N TRP A 65 -2.13 6.59 -13.01
CA TRP A 65 -0.70 6.79 -13.03
C TRP A 65 -0.37 8.26 -12.80
N SER A 66 0.66 8.53 -12.02
CA SER A 66 1.10 9.87 -11.71
C SER A 66 2.62 9.95 -11.70
N ARG A 67 3.19 10.89 -12.45
CA ARG A 67 4.63 11.15 -12.48
C ARG A 67 5.21 11.46 -11.10
N LYS A 68 4.49 12.25 -10.31
CA LYS A 68 4.88 12.55 -8.93
C LYS A 68 5.00 11.29 -8.08
N TYR A 69 4.06 10.35 -8.23
CA TYR A 69 4.06 9.10 -7.48
C TYR A 69 5.15 8.17 -8.00
N GLN A 70 5.37 8.09 -9.32
CA GLN A 70 6.46 7.35 -9.94
C GLN A 70 7.83 7.79 -9.39
N LEU A 71 8.11 9.10 -9.38
CA LEU A 71 9.36 9.63 -8.85
C LEU A 71 9.56 9.33 -7.37
N LYS A 72 8.48 9.39 -6.58
CA LYS A 72 8.51 9.02 -5.16
C LYS A 72 8.84 7.55 -4.96
N GLU A 73 8.20 6.64 -5.71
CA GLU A 73 8.45 5.20 -5.61
C GLU A 73 9.87 4.85 -6.06
N LYS A 74 10.32 5.42 -7.19
CA LYS A 74 11.69 5.28 -7.66
C LYS A 74 12.70 5.73 -6.61
N SER A 75 12.58 6.94 -6.08
CA SER A 75 13.47 7.45 -5.04
C SER A 75 13.50 6.57 -3.80
N SER A 76 12.34 6.06 -3.36
CA SER A 76 12.25 5.16 -2.22
C SER A 76 12.94 3.82 -2.50
N ARG A 77 12.83 3.29 -3.71
CA ARG A 77 13.52 2.07 -4.14
C ARG A 77 15.01 2.29 -4.23
N ASP A 78 15.46 3.38 -4.86
CA ASP A 78 16.87 3.69 -5.01
C ASP A 78 17.57 3.82 -3.64
N ALA A 79 16.90 4.45 -2.67
CA ALA A 79 17.40 4.51 -1.30
C ALA A 79 17.51 3.12 -0.63
N LEU A 80 16.54 2.23 -0.87
CA LEU A 80 16.61 0.84 -0.37
C LEU A 80 17.74 0.07 -1.02
N LEU A 81 17.92 0.19 -2.34
CA LEU A 81 18.99 -0.48 -3.08
C LEU A 81 20.39 0.01 -2.63
N SER A 82 20.56 1.33 -2.45
CA SER A 82 21.79 1.91 -1.92
C SER A 82 22.12 1.36 -0.53
N ASN A 83 21.13 1.24 0.34
CA ASN A 83 21.31 0.65 1.66
C ASN A 83 21.72 -0.84 1.58
N ILE A 84 21.15 -1.60 0.64
CA ILE A 84 21.52 -3.01 0.43
C ILE A 84 22.99 -3.12 0.01
N VAL A 85 23.42 -2.28 -0.94
CA VAL A 85 24.81 -2.26 -1.42
C VAL A 85 25.77 -1.91 -0.27
N ALA A 86 25.47 -0.84 0.48
CA ALA A 86 26.29 -0.45 1.63
C ALA A 86 26.37 -1.52 2.72
N MET A 87 25.29 -2.29 2.92
CA MET A 87 25.28 -3.42 3.86
C MET A 87 25.99 -4.65 3.33
N ALA A 88 26.04 -4.86 2.02
CA ALA A 88 26.78 -5.96 1.41
C ALA A 88 28.29 -5.87 1.69
N GLU A 89 28.81 -4.66 1.84
CA GLU A 89 30.20 -4.39 2.24
C GLU A 89 30.48 -4.77 3.70
N ASN A 90 29.45 -4.87 4.55
CA ASN A 90 29.53 -5.22 5.96
C ASN A 90 28.52 -6.31 6.35
N PRO A 91 28.76 -7.59 6.00
CA PRO A 91 27.80 -8.69 6.19
C PRO A 91 27.36 -8.93 7.64
N SER A 92 28.22 -8.61 8.63
CA SER A 92 27.89 -8.74 10.04
C SER A 92 26.79 -7.76 10.49
N LYS A 93 26.74 -6.57 9.92
CA LYS A 93 25.69 -5.57 10.16
C LYS A 93 24.39 -5.92 9.40
N PHE A 94 24.50 -6.62 8.29
CA PHE A 94 23.36 -6.99 7.45
C PHE A 94 22.33 -7.86 8.17
N LYS A 95 22.76 -8.87 8.92
CA LYS A 95 21.85 -9.79 9.63
C LYS A 95 20.98 -9.10 10.68
N GLN A 96 21.47 -8.04 11.32
CA GLN A 96 20.76 -7.35 12.40
C GLN A 96 19.81 -6.25 11.91
N SER A 97 20.09 -5.63 10.77
CA SER A 97 19.40 -4.42 10.30
C SER A 97 18.61 -4.59 9.01
N CYS A 98 18.51 -5.82 8.46
CA CYS A 98 17.80 -6.07 7.22
C CYS A 98 16.29 -5.93 7.42
N HIS A 99 15.72 -4.82 6.96
CA HIS A 99 14.28 -4.58 6.96
C HIS A 99 13.56 -5.47 5.94
N LYS A 100 12.27 -5.77 6.20
CA LYS A 100 11.43 -6.58 5.30
C LYS A 100 11.43 -6.08 3.85
N GLY A 101 11.51 -4.76 3.63
CA GLY A 101 11.58 -4.14 2.31
C GLY A 101 12.85 -4.48 1.54
N MET A 102 13.99 -4.61 2.22
CA MET A 102 15.28 -4.98 1.61
C MET A 102 15.29 -6.44 1.16
N LYS A 103 14.75 -7.35 1.97
CA LYS A 103 14.65 -8.79 1.64
C LYS A 103 13.96 -9.07 0.31
N LYS A 104 13.08 -8.17 -0.12
CA LYS A 104 12.36 -8.28 -1.37
C LYS A 104 13.28 -8.29 -2.60
N TYR A 105 14.40 -7.56 -2.54
CA TYR A 105 15.33 -7.36 -3.66
C TYR A 105 16.62 -8.18 -3.51
N LEU A 106 16.66 -9.08 -2.55
CA LEU A 106 17.81 -9.95 -2.35
C LEU A 106 17.58 -11.30 -3.02
N ASP A 107 18.56 -11.76 -3.77
CA ASP A 107 18.70 -13.16 -4.12
C ASP A 107 19.47 -13.86 -3.00
N GLU A 108 18.81 -14.83 -2.38
CA GLU A 108 19.47 -15.79 -1.49
C GLU A 108 20.25 -16.78 -2.35
N THR A 109 21.45 -16.41 -2.79
CA THR A 109 22.32 -17.38 -3.47
C THR A 109 23.29 -18.00 -2.49
N VAL A 110 22.93 -19.23 -2.13
CA VAL A 110 23.73 -20.44 -1.97
C VAL A 110 25.13 -20.26 -1.39
N VAL A 111 25.24 -20.79 -0.21
CA VAL A 111 26.46 -21.31 0.41
C VAL A 111 27.14 -22.28 -0.55
N ASP A 112 28.34 -21.93 -1.00
CA ASP A 112 29.23 -22.86 -1.68
C ASP A 112 29.68 -23.92 -0.67
N GLN A 113 29.09 -25.10 -0.74
CA GLN A 113 29.51 -26.31 -0.02
C GLN A 113 30.65 -26.96 -0.80
N THR A 114 31.83 -26.38 -0.83
CA THR A 114 33.00 -27.06 -1.27
C THR A 114 33.93 -27.31 -0.08
N THR A 115 34.08 -28.57 0.26
CA THR A 115 34.96 -29.20 1.22
C THR A 115 34.49 -29.26 2.68
N GLY A 116 34.29 -30.51 3.13
CA GLY A 116 33.86 -30.94 4.45
C GLY A 116 34.91 -30.71 5.57
N GLU A 117 35.30 -29.48 5.80
CA GLU A 117 36.00 -29.05 7.00
C GLU A 117 35.21 -27.92 7.66
N GLU A 118 34.98 -28.07 8.96
CA GLU A 118 34.27 -27.10 9.81
C GLU A 118 35.03 -25.77 9.90
N ASN A 119 34.96 -24.93 8.87
CA ASN A 119 35.41 -23.56 8.94
C ASN A 119 34.22 -22.59 8.89
N LYS A 120 33.94 -21.95 10.00
CA LYS A 120 32.87 -21.02 10.33
C LYS A 120 32.89 -19.67 9.56
N SER A 121 33.29 -19.62 8.32
CA SER A 121 33.17 -18.39 7.50
C SER A 121 32.28 -18.61 6.30
N VAL A 122 30.96 -18.64 6.57
CA VAL A 122 29.95 -18.57 5.50
C VAL A 122 30.03 -17.20 4.84
N LYS A 123 30.66 -17.10 3.69
CA LYS A 123 30.61 -15.91 2.84
C LYS A 123 29.24 -15.86 2.18
N ILE A 124 28.31 -15.10 2.76
CA ILE A 124 27.02 -14.81 2.14
C ILE A 124 27.29 -13.84 1.00
N LYS A 125 27.22 -14.31 -0.26
CA LYS A 125 27.16 -13.42 -1.41
C LYS A 125 25.75 -12.85 -1.47
N ILE A 126 25.63 -11.56 -1.21
CA ILE A 126 24.39 -10.81 -1.33
C ILE A 126 24.27 -10.37 -2.78
N GLY A 127 23.35 -10.98 -3.52
CA GLY A 127 22.99 -10.58 -4.89
C GLY A 127 21.72 -9.74 -4.89
N LEU A 128 21.64 -8.81 -5.85
CA LEU A 128 20.38 -8.08 -6.12
C LEU A 128 19.55 -8.87 -7.12
N ASN A 129 18.27 -9.06 -6.81
CA ASN A 129 17.30 -9.65 -7.74
C ASN A 129 16.86 -8.63 -8.79
N GLN A 130 17.58 -8.59 -9.88
CA GLN A 130 17.34 -7.65 -10.97
C GLN A 130 15.93 -7.78 -11.56
N GLN A 131 15.45 -9.01 -11.75
CA GLN A 131 14.11 -9.26 -12.30
C GLN A 131 13.01 -8.68 -11.40
N LYS A 132 13.22 -8.70 -10.08
CA LYS A 132 12.28 -8.15 -9.12
C LYS A 132 12.30 -6.62 -9.14
N ILE A 133 13.47 -6.03 -9.29
CA ILE A 133 13.65 -4.59 -9.44
C ILE A 133 12.91 -4.12 -10.68
N GLU A 134 13.17 -4.71 -11.84
CA GLU A 134 12.53 -4.37 -13.12
C GLU A 134 11.00 -4.49 -13.07
N LYS A 135 10.48 -5.58 -12.48
CA LYS A 135 9.02 -5.75 -12.30
C LYS A 135 8.40 -4.66 -11.44
N ASP A 136 9.10 -4.22 -10.41
CA ASP A 136 8.60 -3.14 -9.57
C ASP A 136 8.72 -1.78 -10.27
N GLU A 137 9.74 -1.57 -11.08
CA GLU A 137 9.92 -0.35 -11.90
C GLU A 137 8.80 -0.17 -12.91
N MET A 138 8.40 -1.24 -13.57
CA MET A 138 7.28 -1.21 -14.53
C MET A 138 5.97 -0.72 -13.89
N LEU A 139 5.81 -0.89 -12.57
CA LEU A 139 4.61 -0.53 -11.83
C LEU A 139 4.74 0.77 -11.05
N ASP A 140 5.85 1.50 -11.20
CA ASP A 140 6.03 2.78 -10.51
C ASP A 140 5.03 3.83 -11.00
N GLY A 141 4.45 4.52 -10.07
CA GLY A 141 3.48 5.57 -10.35
C GLY A 141 2.05 5.09 -10.52
N TYR A 142 1.84 3.78 -10.63
CA TYR A 142 0.50 3.21 -10.76
C TYR A 142 -0.14 2.94 -9.40
N TYR A 143 -1.41 3.29 -9.27
CA TYR A 143 -2.26 2.86 -8.17
C TYR A 143 -3.68 2.62 -8.66
N ILE A 144 -4.41 1.77 -7.95
CA ILE A 144 -5.75 1.34 -8.33
C ILE A 144 -6.73 1.69 -7.23
N ILE A 145 -7.87 2.22 -7.64
CA ILE A 145 -9.06 2.35 -6.82
C ILE A 145 -10.10 1.37 -7.38
N VAL A 146 -10.75 0.63 -6.51
CA VAL A 146 -11.82 -0.29 -6.89
C VAL A 146 -13.10 0.07 -6.15
N THR A 147 -14.23 -0.08 -6.82
CA THR A 147 -15.53 0.25 -6.26
C THR A 147 -16.61 -0.71 -6.74
N SER A 148 -17.58 -0.98 -5.87
CA SER A 148 -18.85 -1.64 -6.25
C SER A 148 -19.84 -0.68 -6.92
N GLU A 149 -19.60 0.63 -6.82
CA GLU A 149 -20.46 1.67 -7.38
C GLU A 149 -20.08 1.91 -8.85
N THR A 150 -20.57 1.06 -9.75
CA THR A 150 -20.20 1.08 -11.17
C THR A 150 -20.74 2.28 -11.92
N GLU A 151 -21.82 2.90 -11.43
CA GLU A 151 -22.48 4.06 -12.06
C GLU A 151 -21.79 5.40 -11.72
N LEU A 152 -20.90 5.42 -10.74
CA LEU A 152 -20.19 6.65 -10.38
C LEU A 152 -19.22 7.08 -11.48
N SER A 153 -19.18 8.37 -11.72
CA SER A 153 -18.17 8.98 -12.58
C SER A 153 -16.78 8.93 -11.94
N LEU A 154 -15.73 8.97 -12.77
CA LEU A 154 -14.35 9.01 -12.31
C LEU A 154 -14.10 10.12 -11.27
N SER A 155 -14.64 11.32 -11.53
CA SER A 155 -14.46 12.48 -10.65
C SER A 155 -15.09 12.25 -9.28
N GLU A 156 -16.26 11.61 -9.22
CA GLU A 156 -16.91 11.26 -7.96
C GLU A 156 -16.13 10.19 -7.20
N ILE A 157 -15.67 9.14 -7.89
CA ILE A 157 -14.85 8.08 -7.29
C ILE A 157 -13.59 8.67 -6.66
N ILE A 158 -12.85 9.51 -7.42
CA ILE A 158 -11.61 10.16 -6.94
C ILE A 158 -11.93 11.10 -5.78
N SER A 159 -12.98 11.90 -5.87
CA SER A 159 -13.39 12.82 -4.80
C SER A 159 -13.73 12.09 -3.51
N ARG A 160 -14.55 11.03 -3.59
CA ARG A 160 -14.92 10.19 -2.44
C ARG A 160 -13.69 9.49 -1.86
N TYR A 161 -12.84 8.91 -2.71
CA TYR A 161 -11.60 8.27 -2.26
C TYR A 161 -10.66 9.26 -1.56
N ARG A 162 -10.47 10.44 -2.14
CA ARG A 162 -9.67 11.50 -1.49
C ARG A 162 -10.29 11.96 -0.17
N GLY A 163 -11.61 11.88 -0.01
CA GLY A 163 -12.28 12.18 1.25
C GLY A 163 -11.89 11.26 2.42
N LEU A 164 -11.38 10.06 2.16
CA LEU A 164 -10.94 9.11 3.19
C LEU A 164 -9.81 9.66 4.07
N TRP A 165 -8.97 10.57 3.55
CA TRP A 165 -7.91 11.20 4.35
C TRP A 165 -8.47 11.95 5.58
N ARG A 166 -9.70 12.46 5.50
CA ARG A 166 -10.37 13.13 6.62
C ARG A 166 -10.63 12.16 7.77
N ILE A 167 -10.96 10.91 7.44
CA ILE A 167 -11.16 9.84 8.44
C ILE A 167 -9.81 9.49 9.08
N GLU A 168 -8.76 9.31 8.27
CA GLU A 168 -7.40 9.06 8.80
C GLU A 168 -6.91 10.21 9.68
N GLN A 169 -7.16 11.44 9.28
CA GLN A 169 -6.84 12.62 10.07
C GLN A 169 -7.61 12.62 11.40
N SER A 170 -8.91 12.28 11.39
CA SER A 170 -9.72 12.17 12.60
C SER A 170 -9.14 11.14 13.58
N PHE A 171 -8.74 9.96 13.08
CA PHE A 171 -8.05 8.95 13.90
C PHE A 171 -6.69 9.43 14.41
N ARG A 172 -5.93 10.17 13.61
CA ARG A 172 -4.65 10.75 14.04
C ARG A 172 -4.87 11.77 15.16
N ILE A 173 -5.78 12.70 14.98
CA ILE A 173 -6.13 13.70 16.02
C ILE A 173 -6.57 13.02 17.30
N SER A 174 -7.48 12.04 17.21
CA SER A 174 -7.95 11.30 18.37
C SER A 174 -6.82 10.59 19.12
N LYS A 175 -5.86 10.00 18.40
CA LYS A 175 -4.76 9.25 19.01
C LYS A 175 -3.68 10.14 19.61
N SER A 176 -3.29 11.21 18.90
CA SER A 176 -2.17 12.07 19.28
C SER A 176 -2.61 13.32 20.04
N GLU A 177 -3.43 14.18 19.42
CA GLU A 177 -3.79 15.47 19.99
C GLU A 177 -4.73 15.33 21.19
N LEU A 178 -5.76 14.48 21.06
CA LEU A 178 -6.72 14.21 22.14
C LEU A 178 -6.24 13.12 23.11
N ARG A 179 -5.03 12.60 22.91
CA ARG A 179 -4.43 11.56 23.76
C ARG A 179 -5.35 10.35 23.97
N GLY A 180 -6.11 9.97 22.96
CA GLY A 180 -6.95 8.76 23.01
C GLY A 180 -6.14 7.48 23.23
N ARG A 181 -4.81 7.53 23.00
CA ARG A 181 -3.85 6.47 23.34
C ARG A 181 -2.52 7.08 23.81
N PRO A 182 -1.84 6.48 24.78
CA PRO A 182 -2.26 5.31 25.59
C PRO A 182 -3.39 5.67 26.58
N VAL A 183 -4.21 4.65 26.93
CA VAL A 183 -5.30 4.80 27.90
C VAL A 183 -4.71 4.48 29.29
N PHE A 184 -4.75 5.47 30.20
CA PHE A 184 -4.18 5.34 31.54
C PHE A 184 -5.22 4.94 32.61
N VAL A 185 -6.49 4.78 32.22
CA VAL A 185 -7.59 4.37 33.10
C VAL A 185 -7.88 2.88 32.95
N ARG A 186 -8.35 2.22 34.05
CA ARG A 186 -8.42 0.75 34.10
C ARG A 186 -9.85 0.20 34.20
N THR A 187 -10.81 0.99 34.72
CA THR A 187 -12.19 0.52 34.80
C THR A 187 -12.95 0.77 33.51
N SER A 188 -13.87 -0.09 33.16
CA SER A 188 -14.67 0.03 31.92
C SER A 188 -15.40 1.37 31.84
N GLU A 189 -15.93 1.86 32.98
CA GLU A 189 -16.62 3.15 33.04
C GLU A 189 -15.68 4.32 32.70
N HIS A 190 -14.49 4.36 33.28
CA HIS A 190 -13.51 5.39 33.01
C HIS A 190 -12.96 5.31 31.59
N ILE A 191 -12.77 4.10 31.04
CA ILE A 191 -12.38 3.89 29.64
C ILE A 191 -13.46 4.45 28.70
N ASN A 192 -14.72 4.15 28.95
CA ASN A 192 -15.84 4.65 28.16
C ASN A 192 -15.96 6.19 28.26
N ALA A 193 -15.84 6.74 29.46
CA ALA A 193 -15.84 8.19 29.65
C ALA A 193 -14.68 8.88 28.91
N HIS A 194 -13.47 8.32 28.96
CA HIS A 194 -12.31 8.82 28.24
C HIS A 194 -12.55 8.89 26.74
N PHE A 195 -13.02 7.79 26.12
CA PHE A 195 -13.32 7.78 24.69
C PHE A 195 -14.50 8.67 24.32
N LEU A 196 -15.50 8.78 25.16
CA LEU A 196 -16.64 9.70 24.95
C LEU A 196 -16.18 11.16 24.93
N ILE A 197 -15.30 11.58 25.83
CA ILE A 197 -14.72 12.91 25.84
C ILE A 197 -13.93 13.16 24.56
N CYS A 198 -13.07 12.21 24.15
CA CYS A 198 -12.33 12.31 22.89
C CYS A 198 -13.26 12.44 21.68
N PHE A 199 -14.35 11.68 21.65
CA PHE A 199 -15.34 11.73 20.56
C PHE A 199 -16.08 13.08 20.51
N ILE A 200 -16.55 13.58 21.65
CA ILE A 200 -17.24 14.88 21.74
C ILE A 200 -16.29 15.99 21.28
N THR A 201 -15.05 15.99 21.78
CA THR A 201 -14.05 17.00 21.41
C THR A 201 -13.73 16.96 19.92
N LEU A 202 -13.56 15.76 19.34
CA LEU A 202 -13.35 15.60 17.89
C LEU A 202 -14.54 16.13 17.10
N THR A 203 -15.77 15.85 17.54
CA THR A 203 -17.00 16.33 16.89
C THR A 203 -17.04 17.85 16.90
N MET A 204 -16.77 18.48 18.03
CA MET A 204 -16.72 19.94 18.16
C MET A 204 -15.67 20.56 17.22
N LEU A 205 -14.45 19.99 17.17
CA LEU A 205 -13.40 20.44 16.24
C LEU A 205 -13.86 20.35 14.78
N ARG A 206 -14.50 19.25 14.40
CA ARG A 206 -15.01 19.07 13.02
C ARG A 206 -16.14 20.05 12.68
N MET A 207 -17.00 20.39 13.64
CA MET A 207 -18.03 21.40 13.43
C MET A 207 -17.44 22.82 13.24
N LEU A 208 -16.33 23.12 13.89
CA LEU A 208 -15.62 24.40 13.71
C LEU A 208 -14.88 24.48 12.36
N GLU A 209 -14.38 23.35 11.83
CA GLU A 209 -13.71 23.30 10.51
C GLU A 209 -14.67 23.48 9.33
N ILE A 210 -15.97 23.23 9.50
CA ILE A 210 -17.00 23.35 8.44
C ILE A 210 -17.45 24.82 8.25
N ARG A 211 -17.09 25.73 9.13
CA ARG A 211 -17.36 27.17 9.00
C ARG A 211 -16.26 27.88 8.23
#